data_aee73033dae82d39e0ac7a33e968ba9d
#
_entry.id   aee73033dae82d39e0ac7a33e968ba9d
#
_cell.length_a   1.000
_cell.length_b   1.000
_cell.length_c   1.000
_cell.angle_alpha   90.00
_cell.angle_beta   90.00
_cell.angle_gamma   90.00
#
_symmetry.space_group_name_H-M   'P 1'
#
loop_
_entity.id
_entity.type
_entity.pdbx_description
1 polymer ?
#
loop_
_entity_poly.entity_id
_entity_poly.type
_entity_poly.pdbx_seq_one_letter_code
_entity_poly.pdbx_strand_id
1 'polypeptide(L)'
;MNSAKLTSGTQAVLGEGEEIRDFREDPAAAISALWEKAGPAPSAADRLALVELCADTGNRLADEDPKVAVGYHLAAAELAFESAIDAAGSGEPDEDLLAAAYNHSAGRVAAILFDSGHSWGETATFPGPWKTYRLRLRSGGLAAIDPSDYDHLEAADTIKLRNYEMERKRRDGIGAAMIVHQEGTDERREANPFLSPIGMTVPVNALLEFRDGGGEVELRLTDLLLTED
;
A
#
# COMPACT_ATOMS: atom_id res chain seq x y z
N MET A 1 4.64 14.75 11.94
CA MET A 1 4.34 14.11 10.63
C MET A 1 4.18 15.21 9.59
N ASN A 2 5.03 15.25 8.57
CA ASN A 2 4.81 16.19 7.47
C ASN A 2 3.63 15.70 6.65
N SER A 3 2.52 16.44 6.67
CA SER A 3 1.44 16.28 5.70
C SER A 3 2.08 16.38 4.31
N ALA A 4 2.02 15.30 3.53
CA ALA A 4 2.56 15.31 2.18
C ALA A 4 1.88 16.45 1.43
N LYS A 5 2.68 17.26 0.76
CA LYS A 5 2.15 18.37 -0.02
C LYS A 5 1.51 17.75 -1.26
N LEU A 6 0.18 17.91 -1.41
CA LEU A 6 -0.55 17.44 -2.59
C LEU A 6 0.15 17.91 -3.88
N THR A 7 0.16 17.07 -4.90
CA THR A 7 0.73 17.44 -6.20
C THR A 7 0.00 18.64 -6.82
N SER A 8 0.66 19.34 -7.72
CA SER A 8 0.04 20.46 -8.42
C SER A 8 -1.17 20.02 -9.27
N GLY A 9 -1.15 18.79 -9.79
CA GLY A 9 -2.27 18.20 -10.51
C GLY A 9 -3.50 18.03 -9.61
N THR A 10 -3.34 17.42 -8.45
CA THR A 10 -4.41 17.26 -7.46
C THR A 10 -4.93 18.60 -6.96
N GLN A 11 -4.04 19.56 -6.71
CA GLN A 11 -4.45 20.92 -6.34
C GLN A 11 -5.29 21.59 -7.43
N ALA A 12 -4.95 21.37 -8.71
CA ALA A 12 -5.73 21.91 -9.84
C ALA A 12 -7.12 21.27 -9.96
N VAL A 13 -7.24 19.97 -9.66
CA VAL A 13 -8.54 19.26 -9.66
C VAL A 13 -9.44 19.72 -8.53
N LEU A 14 -8.87 19.96 -7.34
CA LEU A 14 -9.59 20.47 -6.18
C LEU A 14 -9.98 21.95 -6.32
N GLY A 15 -9.35 22.71 -7.24
CA GLY A 15 -9.54 24.14 -7.34
C GLY A 15 -8.68 24.95 -6.35
N GLU A 16 -8.77 26.28 -6.41
CA GLU A 16 -7.95 27.15 -5.56
C GLU A 16 -8.66 27.47 -4.22
N GLY A 17 -8.04 27.04 -3.13
CA GLY A 17 -8.28 27.61 -1.78
C GLY A 17 -9.34 26.90 -0.96
N GLU A 18 -10.61 26.91 -1.34
CA GLU A 18 -11.71 26.47 -0.47
C GLU A 18 -11.78 24.94 -0.41
N GLU A 19 -11.73 24.25 -1.53
CA GLU A 19 -11.78 22.78 -1.59
C GLU A 19 -10.54 22.09 -0.97
N ILE A 20 -9.36 22.72 -1.09
CA ILE A 20 -8.15 22.24 -0.39
C ILE A 20 -8.30 22.39 1.13
N ARG A 21 -8.94 23.47 1.59
CA ARG A 21 -9.24 23.66 2.99
C ARG A 21 -10.25 22.63 3.47
N ASP A 22 -11.34 22.43 2.70
CA ASP A 22 -12.37 21.45 3.01
C ASP A 22 -11.80 20.03 3.11
N PHE A 23 -10.89 19.65 2.21
CA PHE A 23 -10.16 18.38 2.31
C PHE A 23 -9.33 18.27 3.61
N ARG A 24 -8.76 19.36 4.09
CA ARG A 24 -7.98 19.32 5.35
C ARG A 24 -8.88 19.22 6.57
N GLU A 25 -10.06 19.82 6.54
CA GLU A 25 -11.04 19.82 7.62
C GLU A 25 -11.87 18.53 7.66
N ASP A 26 -12.32 18.03 6.49
CA ASP A 26 -13.09 16.80 6.33
C ASP A 26 -12.66 16.03 5.06
N PRO A 27 -11.58 15.23 5.16
CA PRO A 27 -11.09 14.46 4.01
C PRO A 27 -12.12 13.51 3.41
N ALA A 28 -12.96 12.90 4.26
CA ALA A 28 -13.95 11.93 3.83
C ALA A 28 -15.03 12.57 2.97
N ALA A 29 -15.55 13.71 3.39
CA ALA A 29 -16.55 14.48 2.63
C ALA A 29 -15.98 14.96 1.31
N ALA A 30 -14.76 15.51 1.29
CA ALA A 30 -14.11 16.01 0.08
C ALA A 30 -13.84 14.89 -0.95
N ILE A 31 -13.37 13.72 -0.49
CA ILE A 31 -13.15 12.55 -1.36
C ILE A 31 -14.50 12.07 -1.95
N SER A 32 -15.54 11.98 -1.12
CA SER A 32 -16.88 11.58 -1.58
C SER A 32 -17.44 12.54 -2.62
N ALA A 33 -17.32 13.84 -2.40
CA ALA A 33 -17.77 14.85 -3.35
C ALA A 33 -17.02 14.79 -4.69
N LEU A 34 -15.68 14.59 -4.64
CA LEU A 34 -14.88 14.42 -5.85
C LEU A 34 -15.26 13.13 -6.61
N TRP A 35 -15.50 12.02 -5.88
CA TRP A 35 -15.93 10.76 -6.45
C TRP A 35 -17.28 10.89 -7.17
N GLU A 36 -18.27 11.54 -6.53
CA GLU A 36 -19.58 11.81 -7.12
C GLU A 36 -19.49 12.70 -8.37
N LYS A 37 -18.66 13.75 -8.31
CA LYS A 37 -18.40 14.66 -9.44
C LYS A 37 -17.73 13.96 -10.61
N ALA A 38 -16.74 13.11 -10.35
CA ALA A 38 -16.00 12.39 -11.37
C ALA A 38 -16.84 11.28 -12.05
N GLY A 39 -17.81 10.72 -11.31
CA GLY A 39 -18.71 9.69 -11.82
C GLY A 39 -18.05 8.33 -12.04
N PRO A 40 -18.75 7.39 -12.73
CA PRO A 40 -18.30 6.00 -12.84
C PRO A 40 -17.07 5.78 -13.74
N ALA A 41 -16.67 6.79 -14.51
CA ALA A 41 -15.50 6.77 -15.38
C ALA A 41 -14.69 8.07 -15.17
N PRO A 42 -13.95 8.18 -14.05
CA PRO A 42 -13.17 9.38 -13.74
C PRO A 42 -12.11 9.65 -14.80
N SER A 43 -11.89 10.94 -15.10
CA SER A 43 -10.79 11.35 -15.96
C SER A 43 -9.44 10.94 -15.33
N ALA A 44 -8.36 10.88 -16.12
CA ALA A 44 -7.02 10.59 -15.60
C ALA A 44 -6.62 11.54 -14.45
N ALA A 45 -6.93 12.82 -14.58
CA ALA A 45 -6.64 13.83 -13.56
C ALA A 45 -7.47 13.60 -12.27
N ASP A 46 -8.80 13.36 -12.40
CA ASP A 46 -9.64 13.06 -11.24
C ASP A 46 -9.20 11.78 -10.53
N ARG A 47 -8.84 10.76 -11.31
CA ARG A 47 -8.36 9.48 -10.80
C ARG A 47 -7.07 9.62 -10.00
N LEU A 48 -6.08 10.33 -10.55
CA LEU A 48 -4.82 10.61 -9.85
C LEU A 48 -5.07 11.41 -8.56
N ALA A 49 -5.96 12.41 -8.62
CA ALA A 49 -6.33 13.18 -7.44
C ALA A 49 -6.99 12.29 -6.36
N LEU A 50 -7.95 11.44 -6.74
CA LEU A 50 -8.58 10.49 -5.82
C LEU A 50 -7.58 9.52 -5.19
N VAL A 51 -6.65 8.99 -5.98
CA VAL A 51 -5.56 8.12 -5.50
C VAL A 51 -4.73 8.83 -4.43
N GLU A 52 -4.29 10.05 -4.71
CA GLU A 52 -3.46 10.83 -3.78
C GLU A 52 -4.21 11.20 -2.49
N LEU A 53 -5.47 11.65 -2.61
CA LEU A 53 -6.30 12.01 -1.47
C LEU A 53 -6.61 10.81 -0.58
N CYS A 54 -6.93 9.66 -1.17
CA CYS A 54 -7.15 8.42 -0.43
C CYS A 54 -5.87 7.96 0.30
N ALA A 55 -4.73 7.97 -0.39
CA ALA A 55 -3.46 7.58 0.23
C ALA A 55 -3.06 8.52 1.39
N ASP A 56 -3.21 9.84 1.24
CA ASP A 56 -2.93 10.81 2.30
C ASP A 56 -3.89 10.62 3.50
N THR A 57 -5.17 10.40 3.23
CA THR A 57 -6.17 10.14 4.28
C THR A 57 -5.87 8.83 5.02
N GLY A 58 -5.54 7.76 4.31
CA GLY A 58 -5.12 6.50 4.91
C GLY A 58 -3.89 6.65 5.79
N ASN A 59 -2.89 7.43 5.35
CA ASN A 59 -1.70 7.70 6.16
C ASN A 59 -2.01 8.48 7.45
N ARG A 60 -2.97 9.42 7.42
CA ARG A 60 -3.37 10.18 8.61
C ARG A 60 -4.11 9.31 9.63
N LEU A 61 -4.94 8.39 9.14
CA LEU A 61 -5.77 7.53 9.98
C LEU A 61 -5.04 6.29 10.50
N ALA A 62 -3.84 5.98 10.00
CA ALA A 62 -3.15 4.73 10.29
C ALA A 62 -2.97 4.44 11.79
N ASP A 63 -2.69 5.47 12.58
CA ASP A 63 -2.48 5.35 14.03
C ASP A 63 -3.79 5.50 14.83
N GLU A 64 -4.81 6.17 14.28
CA GLU A 64 -6.05 6.49 14.98
C GLU A 64 -7.15 5.44 14.71
N ASP A 65 -7.33 5.07 13.45
CA ASP A 65 -8.28 4.04 13.00
C ASP A 65 -7.66 3.19 11.88
N PRO A 66 -6.85 2.19 12.24
CA PRO A 66 -6.16 1.33 11.29
C PRO A 66 -7.12 0.63 10.32
N LYS A 67 -8.33 0.30 10.77
CA LYS A 67 -9.32 -0.39 9.94
C LYS A 67 -9.84 0.51 8.82
N VAL A 68 -10.12 1.75 9.11
CA VAL A 68 -10.54 2.75 8.12
C VAL A 68 -9.35 3.11 7.22
N ALA A 69 -8.15 3.27 7.79
CA ALA A 69 -6.93 3.54 7.03
C ALA A 69 -6.67 2.50 5.94
N VAL A 70 -6.81 1.21 6.25
CA VAL A 70 -6.71 0.12 5.27
C VAL A 70 -7.72 0.30 4.15
N GLY A 71 -8.98 0.65 4.45
CA GLY A 71 -10.01 0.89 3.44
C GLY A 71 -9.66 2.02 2.46
N TYR A 72 -9.07 3.11 2.95
CA TYR A 72 -8.60 4.21 2.11
C TYR A 72 -7.39 3.81 1.25
N HIS A 73 -6.43 3.07 1.80
CA HIS A 73 -5.30 2.56 1.03
C HIS A 73 -5.74 1.54 -0.02
N LEU A 74 -6.75 0.70 0.26
CA LEU A 74 -7.32 -0.22 -0.73
C LEU A 74 -7.98 0.54 -1.88
N ALA A 75 -8.72 1.62 -1.58
CA ALA A 75 -9.32 2.48 -2.60
C ALA A 75 -8.26 3.14 -3.49
N ALA A 76 -7.19 3.67 -2.90
CA ALA A 76 -6.08 4.25 -3.65
C ALA A 76 -5.38 3.20 -4.53
N ALA A 77 -5.11 2.01 -4.00
CA ALA A 77 -4.46 0.93 -4.73
C ALA A 77 -5.33 0.41 -5.88
N GLU A 78 -6.65 0.29 -5.70
CA GLU A 78 -7.57 -0.14 -6.75
C GLU A 78 -7.56 0.80 -7.94
N LEU A 79 -7.78 2.10 -7.70
CA LEU A 79 -7.78 3.10 -8.77
C LEU A 79 -6.45 3.19 -9.49
N ALA A 80 -5.34 3.05 -8.75
CA ALA A 80 -4.00 3.06 -9.33
C ALA A 80 -3.75 1.80 -10.17
N PHE A 81 -4.22 0.63 -9.71
CA PHE A 81 -4.08 -0.65 -10.40
C PHE A 81 -4.84 -0.69 -11.74
N GLU A 82 -6.12 -0.28 -11.73
CA GLU A 82 -6.94 -0.20 -12.94
C GLU A 82 -6.27 0.69 -13.99
N SER A 83 -5.73 1.83 -13.56
CA SER A 83 -5.05 2.76 -14.47
C SER A 83 -3.73 2.21 -15.00
N ALA A 84 -2.94 1.56 -14.15
CA ALA A 84 -1.66 0.99 -14.56
C ALA A 84 -1.84 -0.16 -15.59
N ILE A 85 -2.93 -0.94 -15.47
CA ILE A 85 -3.27 -1.97 -16.45
C ILE A 85 -3.73 -1.34 -17.78
N ASP A 86 -4.60 -0.33 -17.72
CA ASP A 86 -5.12 0.37 -18.91
C ASP A 86 -4.01 1.12 -19.66
N ALA A 87 -3.03 1.67 -18.92
CA ALA A 87 -1.91 2.41 -19.46
C ALA A 87 -0.72 1.53 -19.87
N ALA A 88 -0.72 0.24 -19.50
CA ALA A 88 0.42 -0.65 -19.73
C ALA A 88 0.87 -0.64 -21.21
N GLY A 89 2.01 0.00 -21.44
CA GLY A 89 2.58 0.18 -22.78
C GLY A 89 2.17 1.47 -23.51
N SER A 90 1.43 2.38 -22.87
CA SER A 90 1.09 3.68 -23.48
C SER A 90 2.23 4.70 -23.37
N GLY A 91 3.13 4.53 -22.39
CA GLY A 91 4.22 5.49 -22.11
C GLY A 91 3.70 6.83 -21.57
N GLU A 92 2.52 6.84 -20.97
CA GLU A 92 1.93 8.04 -20.37
C GLU A 92 2.74 8.46 -19.13
N PRO A 93 3.02 9.77 -18.94
CA PRO A 93 3.85 10.26 -17.83
C PRO A 93 3.27 9.97 -16.43
N ASP A 94 1.99 9.64 -16.32
CA ASP A 94 1.33 9.34 -15.06
C ASP A 94 1.43 7.86 -14.65
N GLU A 95 1.91 6.97 -15.54
CA GLU A 95 2.06 5.53 -15.29
C GLU A 95 2.97 5.26 -14.09
N ASP A 96 4.12 5.90 -14.04
CA ASP A 96 5.09 5.77 -12.92
C ASP A 96 4.51 6.28 -11.60
N LEU A 97 3.70 7.35 -11.64
CA LEU A 97 3.07 7.91 -10.44
C LEU A 97 2.00 6.97 -9.90
N LEU A 98 1.20 6.37 -10.78
CA LEU A 98 0.15 5.43 -10.40
C LEU A 98 0.75 4.13 -9.88
N ALA A 99 1.79 3.59 -10.52
CA ALA A 99 2.52 2.42 -10.02
C ALA A 99 3.15 2.70 -8.63
N ALA A 100 3.76 3.88 -8.45
CA ALA A 100 4.30 4.27 -7.16
C ALA A 100 3.22 4.43 -6.08
N ALA A 101 2.07 4.98 -6.41
CA ALA A 101 0.93 5.12 -5.49
C ALA A 101 0.32 3.77 -5.11
N TYR A 102 0.19 2.85 -6.07
CA TYR A 102 -0.21 1.48 -5.82
C TYR A 102 0.77 0.80 -4.85
N ASN A 103 2.06 0.84 -5.16
CA ASN A 103 3.11 0.22 -4.34
C ASN A 103 3.13 0.79 -2.92
N HIS A 104 3.02 2.12 -2.79
CA HIS A 104 2.89 2.77 -1.48
C HIS A 104 1.68 2.23 -0.70
N SER A 105 0.51 2.23 -1.33
CA SER A 105 -0.74 1.81 -0.67
C SER A 105 -0.72 0.33 -0.33
N ALA A 106 -0.22 -0.55 -1.20
CA ALA A 106 -0.06 -1.98 -0.93
C ALA A 106 0.88 -2.23 0.27
N GLY A 107 2.00 -1.52 0.33
CA GLY A 107 2.93 -1.60 1.46
C GLY A 107 2.30 -1.13 2.77
N ARG A 108 1.51 -0.05 2.74
CA ARG A 108 0.80 0.46 3.93
C ARG A 108 -0.27 -0.53 4.42
N VAL A 109 -1.05 -1.11 3.50
CA VAL A 109 -2.03 -2.16 3.85
C VAL A 109 -1.32 -3.32 4.53
N ALA A 110 -0.23 -3.84 3.95
CA ALA A 110 0.52 -4.96 4.50
C ALA A 110 1.07 -4.65 5.91
N ALA A 111 1.69 -3.48 6.09
CA ALA A 111 2.26 -3.07 7.37
C ALA A 111 1.16 -2.90 8.45
N ILE A 112 0.07 -2.19 8.15
CA ILE A 112 -1.02 -1.96 9.12
C ILE A 112 -1.66 -3.29 9.55
N LEU A 113 -1.87 -4.22 8.62
CA LEU A 113 -2.46 -5.52 8.93
C LEU A 113 -1.53 -6.37 9.79
N PHE A 114 -0.23 -6.33 9.50
CA PHE A 114 0.77 -7.01 10.28
C PHE A 114 0.82 -6.48 11.71
N ASP A 115 0.94 -5.15 11.87
CA ASP A 115 1.00 -4.49 13.19
C ASP A 115 -0.30 -4.66 14.00
N SER A 116 -1.45 -4.80 13.31
CA SER A 116 -2.74 -5.07 13.95
C SER A 116 -2.96 -6.54 14.33
N GLY A 117 -2.00 -7.42 14.06
CA GLY A 117 -2.07 -8.84 14.41
C GLY A 117 -3.13 -9.63 13.63
N HIS A 118 -3.45 -9.20 12.40
CA HIS A 118 -4.37 -9.95 11.56
C HIS A 118 -3.77 -11.30 11.16
N SER A 119 -4.56 -12.36 11.31
CA SER A 119 -4.12 -13.71 10.99
C SER A 119 -4.08 -13.97 9.49
N TRP A 120 -3.01 -14.59 9.04
CA TRP A 120 -2.88 -15.01 7.64
C TRP A 120 -3.82 -16.18 7.34
N GLY A 121 -4.46 -16.13 6.17
CA GLY A 121 -5.50 -17.07 5.77
C GLY A 121 -6.92 -16.62 6.10
N GLU A 122 -7.09 -15.62 6.95
CA GLU A 122 -8.39 -15.05 7.29
C GLU A 122 -8.86 -14.01 6.26
N THR A 123 -10.17 -13.76 6.27
CA THR A 123 -10.79 -12.70 5.49
C THR A 123 -11.33 -11.64 6.45
N ALA A 124 -10.95 -10.40 6.23
CA ALA A 124 -11.43 -9.26 6.99
C ALA A 124 -12.15 -8.25 6.07
N THR A 125 -12.99 -7.39 6.66
CA THR A 125 -13.71 -6.35 5.93
C THR A 125 -13.27 -4.97 6.38
N PHE A 126 -13.03 -4.08 5.40
CA PHE A 126 -12.51 -2.74 5.60
C PHE A 126 -13.44 -1.72 4.91
N PRO A 127 -13.98 -0.74 5.66
CA PRO A 127 -14.79 0.31 5.06
C PRO A 127 -13.89 1.27 4.27
N GLY A 128 -14.15 1.41 2.98
CA GLY A 128 -13.50 2.41 2.15
C GLY A 128 -14.42 3.60 1.87
N PRO A 129 -13.93 4.63 1.14
CA PRO A 129 -14.68 5.87 0.94
C PRO A 129 -15.98 5.71 0.12
N TRP A 130 -16.06 4.73 -0.76
CA TRP A 130 -17.27 4.49 -1.59
C TRP A 130 -17.77 3.05 -1.59
N LYS A 131 -17.02 2.10 -1.00
CA LYS A 131 -17.44 0.70 -0.85
C LYS A 131 -16.72 0.03 0.32
N THR A 132 -17.19 -1.16 0.69
CA THR A 132 -16.51 -2.02 1.65
C THR A 132 -15.68 -3.07 0.91
N TYR A 133 -14.43 -3.23 1.30
CA TYR A 133 -13.51 -4.23 0.76
C TYR A 133 -13.50 -5.49 1.63
N ARG A 134 -13.50 -6.65 0.99
CA ARG A 134 -13.24 -7.95 1.63
C ARG A 134 -11.81 -8.36 1.27
N LEU A 135 -10.91 -8.25 2.23
CA LEU A 135 -9.51 -8.57 2.05
C LEU A 135 -9.17 -9.92 2.64
N ARG A 136 -8.59 -10.79 1.83
CA ARG A 136 -8.02 -12.07 2.25
C ARG A 136 -6.51 -12.00 2.26
N LEU A 137 -5.92 -12.37 3.40
CA LEU A 137 -4.47 -12.47 3.56
C LEU A 137 -4.03 -13.86 3.09
N ARG A 138 -3.21 -13.93 2.07
CA ARG A 138 -2.62 -15.19 1.61
C ARG A 138 -1.14 -15.24 1.92
N SER A 139 -0.71 -16.25 2.67
CA SER A 139 0.65 -16.74 2.60
C SER A 139 0.74 -17.53 1.29
N GLY A 140 1.44 -17.06 0.30
CA GLY A 140 1.43 -17.78 -0.96
C GLY A 140 2.70 -17.57 -1.74
N GLY A 141 3.25 -18.67 -2.17
CA GLY A 141 4.42 -18.75 -3.00
C GLY A 141 5.27 -19.94 -2.61
N LEU A 142 6.21 -20.33 -3.44
CA LEU A 142 7.06 -21.50 -3.30
C LEU A 142 8.04 -21.46 -2.10
N ALA A 143 8.27 -20.32 -1.50
CA ALA A 143 8.94 -20.20 -0.22
C ALA A 143 7.89 -19.73 0.79
N ALA A 144 7.40 -20.65 1.61
CA ALA A 144 6.45 -20.36 2.66
C ALA A 144 7.10 -19.46 3.71
N ILE A 145 7.05 -18.16 3.46
CA ILE A 145 7.23 -17.16 4.51
C ILE A 145 5.91 -17.14 5.24
N ASP A 146 5.86 -17.79 6.39
CA ASP A 146 4.75 -17.62 7.31
C ASP A 146 4.96 -16.29 8.03
N PRO A 147 4.11 -15.29 7.78
CA PRO A 147 4.26 -14.00 8.43
C PRO A 147 4.22 -14.06 9.95
N SER A 148 3.62 -15.11 10.53
CA SER A 148 3.59 -15.31 11.98
C SER A 148 4.97 -15.61 12.57
N ASP A 149 5.95 -16.00 11.74
CA ASP A 149 7.33 -16.25 12.19
C ASP A 149 8.14 -14.96 12.34
N TYR A 150 7.60 -13.82 11.92
CA TYR A 150 8.30 -12.53 11.89
C TYR A 150 7.71 -11.55 12.92
N ASP A 151 8.55 -10.64 13.40
CA ASP A 151 8.19 -9.67 14.43
C ASP A 151 7.83 -8.30 13.84
N HIS A 152 8.41 -7.98 12.67
CA HIS A 152 8.20 -6.70 11.99
C HIS A 152 8.06 -6.88 10.48
N LEU A 153 7.19 -6.06 9.90
CA LEU A 153 7.05 -5.89 8.47
C LEU A 153 7.05 -4.39 8.15
N GLU A 154 8.01 -3.94 7.39
CA GLU A 154 8.11 -2.53 7.01
C GLU A 154 8.37 -2.35 5.52
N ALA A 155 7.95 -1.20 4.98
CA ALA A 155 8.22 -0.87 3.59
C ALA A 155 9.72 -0.58 3.40
N ALA A 156 10.33 -1.14 2.36
CA ALA A 156 11.76 -1.00 2.12
C ALA A 156 12.20 0.47 1.88
N ASP A 157 11.29 1.34 1.46
CA ASP A 157 11.54 2.76 1.25
C ASP A 157 11.59 3.59 2.54
N THR A 158 11.07 3.05 3.66
CA THR A 158 11.12 3.69 4.98
C THR A 158 12.46 3.50 5.68
N ILE A 159 13.25 2.51 5.24
CA ILE A 159 14.53 2.18 5.86
C ILE A 159 15.59 3.24 5.52
N LYS A 160 16.03 3.97 6.55
CA LYS A 160 17.12 4.92 6.45
C LYS A 160 18.45 4.21 6.71
N LEU A 161 19.17 3.85 5.66
CA LEU A 161 20.55 3.37 5.78
C LEU A 161 21.44 4.55 6.21
N ARG A 162 21.93 4.55 7.45
CA ARG A 162 22.92 5.52 7.92
C ARG A 162 24.24 5.22 7.23
N ASN A 163 24.83 6.23 6.56
CA ASN A 163 26.15 6.22 5.92
C ASN A 163 26.30 5.43 4.62
N TYR A 164 25.25 5.14 3.89
CA TYR A 164 25.33 4.60 2.54
C TYR A 164 24.55 5.50 1.57
N GLU A 165 25.26 6.20 0.68
CA GLU A 165 24.69 6.75 -0.55
C GLU A 165 24.55 5.60 -1.56
N MET A 166 23.56 4.74 -1.37
CA MET A 166 23.18 3.79 -2.42
C MET A 166 22.16 4.46 -3.32
N GLU A 167 22.48 4.55 -4.61
CA GLU A 167 21.43 4.77 -5.61
C GLU A 167 20.36 3.70 -5.43
N ARG A 168 19.18 4.12 -5.02
CA ARG A 168 18.01 3.23 -4.94
C ARG A 168 17.66 2.83 -6.37
N LYS A 169 18.06 1.65 -6.79
CA LYS A 169 17.53 1.06 -8.01
C LYS A 169 16.06 0.74 -7.74
N ARG A 170 15.18 1.65 -8.18
CA ARG A 170 13.76 1.31 -8.30
C ARG A 170 13.65 0.26 -9.40
N ARG A 171 13.08 -0.89 -9.08
CA ARG A 171 12.54 -1.78 -10.12
C ARG A 171 11.19 -1.19 -10.50
N ASP A 172 11.02 -0.92 -11.78
CA ASP A 172 9.73 -0.56 -12.34
C ASP A 172 8.85 -1.81 -12.28
N GLY A 173 7.66 -1.67 -11.69
CA GLY A 173 6.73 -2.79 -11.56
C GLY A 173 5.68 -2.58 -10.48
N ILE A 174 4.66 -3.41 -10.52
CA ILE A 174 3.58 -3.46 -9.53
C ILE A 174 3.98 -4.39 -8.39
N GLY A 175 3.91 -3.89 -7.15
CA GLY A 175 4.23 -4.61 -5.93
C GLY A 175 5.11 -3.79 -4.99
N ALA A 176 4.75 -3.76 -3.72
CA ALA A 176 5.49 -3.01 -2.71
C ALA A 176 6.67 -3.84 -2.19
N ALA A 177 7.89 -3.34 -2.36
CA ALA A 177 9.06 -3.92 -1.72
C ALA A 177 8.98 -3.73 -0.20
N MET A 178 8.95 -4.84 0.53
CA MET A 178 8.85 -4.91 1.98
C MET A 178 10.03 -5.65 2.57
N ILE A 179 10.25 -5.48 3.85
CA ILE A 179 11.24 -6.21 4.61
C ILE A 179 10.57 -6.81 5.84
N VAL A 180 10.66 -8.13 5.98
CA VAL A 180 10.27 -8.82 7.21
C VAL A 180 11.51 -9.05 8.07
N HIS A 181 11.36 -8.87 9.38
CA HIS A 181 12.41 -9.05 10.35
C HIS A 181 11.98 -10.08 11.40
N GLN A 182 12.88 -11.03 11.70
CA GLN A 182 12.72 -12.02 12.75
C GLN A 182 13.81 -11.79 13.80
N GLU A 183 13.42 -11.56 15.04
CA GLU A 183 14.37 -11.41 16.15
C GLU A 183 15.06 -12.74 16.52
N GLY A 184 16.34 -12.65 16.80
CA GLY A 184 17.16 -13.80 17.22
C GLY A 184 17.00 -14.12 18.72
N THR A 185 15.78 -14.39 19.20
CA THR A 185 15.54 -14.79 20.59
C THR A 185 16.19 -16.13 20.92
N ASP A 186 16.48 -16.38 22.20
CA ASP A 186 17.11 -17.63 22.64
C ASP A 186 16.27 -18.85 22.28
N GLU A 187 14.94 -18.77 22.44
CA GLU A 187 14.01 -19.84 22.10
C GLU A 187 14.04 -20.17 20.58
N ARG A 188 14.04 -19.15 19.73
CA ARG A 188 14.14 -19.36 18.28
C ARG A 188 15.49 -19.91 17.85
N ARG A 189 16.57 -19.53 18.54
CA ARG A 189 17.92 -20.08 18.29
C ARG A 189 18.08 -21.52 18.76
N GLU A 190 17.37 -21.92 19.80
CA GLU A 190 17.30 -23.33 20.20
C GLU A 190 16.59 -24.18 19.14
N ALA A 191 15.49 -23.64 18.54
CA ALA A 191 14.79 -24.30 17.44
C ALA A 191 15.56 -24.26 16.11
N ASN A 192 16.28 -23.17 15.84
CA ASN A 192 17.09 -22.97 14.65
C ASN A 192 18.51 -22.45 15.01
N PRO A 193 19.50 -23.36 15.19
CA PRO A 193 20.87 -22.98 15.56
C PRO A 193 21.60 -22.08 14.55
N PHE A 194 21.08 -21.94 13.33
CA PHE A 194 21.64 -21.06 12.31
C PHE A 194 21.09 -19.62 12.37
N LEU A 195 20.08 -19.37 13.20
CA LEU A 195 19.55 -18.03 13.37
C LEU A 195 20.57 -17.14 14.08
N SER A 196 20.87 -16.01 13.46
CA SER A 196 21.79 -15.02 14.04
C SER A 196 21.25 -14.46 15.36
N PRO A 197 22.11 -14.14 16.35
CA PRO A 197 21.69 -13.43 17.56
C PRO A 197 21.03 -12.07 17.29
N ILE A 198 21.37 -11.42 16.18
CA ILE A 198 20.74 -10.16 15.73
C ILE A 198 19.48 -10.37 14.90
N GLY A 199 19.06 -11.63 14.72
CA GLY A 199 17.91 -11.99 13.91
C GLY A 199 18.23 -12.19 12.44
N MET A 200 17.16 -12.23 11.64
CA MET A 200 17.20 -12.41 10.20
C MET A 200 16.27 -11.39 9.53
N THR A 201 16.70 -10.87 8.40
CA THR A 201 15.92 -9.94 7.59
C THR A 201 15.72 -10.53 6.19
N VAL A 202 14.48 -10.59 5.74
CA VAL A 202 14.12 -11.18 4.44
C VAL A 202 13.36 -10.13 3.61
N PRO A 203 13.83 -9.85 2.39
CA PRO A 203 13.07 -9.00 1.46
C PRO A 203 11.88 -9.77 0.90
N VAL A 204 10.72 -9.14 0.90
CA VAL A 204 9.47 -9.67 0.34
C VAL A 204 8.78 -8.61 -0.52
N ASN A 205 7.84 -9.03 -1.34
CA ASN A 205 7.01 -8.14 -2.13
C ASN A 205 5.54 -8.28 -1.70
N ALA A 206 4.88 -7.19 -1.39
CA ALA A 206 3.45 -7.17 -1.09
C ALA A 206 2.67 -6.80 -2.36
N LEU A 207 1.74 -7.66 -2.74
CA LEU A 207 0.89 -7.51 -3.92
C LEU A 207 -0.58 -7.56 -3.53
N LEU A 208 -1.35 -6.58 -3.98
CA LEU A 208 -2.81 -6.55 -3.89
C LEU A 208 -3.42 -6.98 -5.24
N GLU A 209 -4.22 -8.03 -5.23
CA GLU A 209 -4.98 -8.47 -6.39
C GLU A 209 -6.46 -8.13 -6.19
N PHE A 210 -7.03 -7.35 -7.11
CA PHE A 210 -8.43 -6.94 -7.09
C PHE A 210 -9.27 -7.84 -7.98
N ARG A 211 -10.44 -8.28 -7.46
CA ARG A 211 -11.39 -9.14 -8.15
C ARG A 211 -12.81 -8.60 -8.01
N ASP A 212 -13.71 -9.07 -8.84
CA ASP A 212 -15.14 -8.77 -8.78
C ASP A 212 -15.46 -7.27 -8.67
N GLY A 213 -14.88 -6.47 -9.57
CA GLY A 213 -15.03 -5.02 -9.55
C GLY A 213 -14.42 -4.36 -8.30
N GLY A 214 -13.32 -4.96 -7.79
CA GLY A 214 -12.53 -4.43 -6.67
C GLY A 214 -13.14 -4.68 -5.28
N GLY A 215 -14.28 -5.36 -5.17
CA GLY A 215 -14.90 -5.67 -3.88
C GLY A 215 -14.19 -6.76 -3.10
N GLU A 216 -13.58 -7.72 -3.80
CA GLU A 216 -12.75 -8.77 -3.23
C GLU A 216 -11.28 -8.50 -3.53
N VAL A 217 -10.43 -8.57 -2.50
CA VAL A 217 -9.00 -8.27 -2.59
C VAL A 217 -8.21 -9.41 -1.96
N GLU A 218 -7.12 -9.81 -2.60
CA GLU A 218 -6.14 -10.71 -2.01
C GLU A 218 -4.83 -9.96 -1.78
N LEU A 219 -4.31 -9.98 -0.56
CA LEU A 219 -2.95 -9.54 -0.26
C LEU A 219 -2.04 -10.77 -0.23
N ARG A 220 -0.99 -10.75 -1.02
CA ARG A 220 0.04 -11.77 -1.04
C ARG A 220 1.39 -11.19 -0.66
N LEU A 221 2.14 -11.93 0.15
CA LEU A 221 3.57 -11.70 0.31
C LEU A 221 4.32 -12.75 -0.53
N THR A 222 5.16 -12.28 -1.42
CA THR A 222 5.95 -13.12 -2.33
C THR A 222 7.43 -12.88 -2.10
N ASP A 223 8.26 -13.89 -2.36
CA ASP A 223 9.71 -13.73 -2.38
C ASP A 223 10.12 -12.85 -3.57
N LEU A 224 10.97 -11.85 -3.33
CA LEU A 224 11.52 -10.98 -4.37
C LEU A 224 12.40 -11.73 -5.40
N LEU A 225 12.90 -12.91 -5.03
CA LEU A 225 13.83 -13.68 -5.87
C LEU A 225 13.13 -14.55 -6.92
N LEU A 226 11.79 -14.65 -6.91
CA LEU A 226 11.04 -15.57 -7.78
C LEU A 226 10.32 -14.86 -8.95
N THR A 227 10.61 -13.61 -9.24
CA THR A 227 9.98 -12.87 -10.35
C THR A 227 10.84 -12.81 -11.63
N GLU A 228 11.84 -13.66 -11.76
CA GLU A 228 12.60 -13.82 -12.99
C GLU A 228 12.32 -15.21 -13.60
N ASP A 229 11.25 -15.29 -14.42
CA ASP A 229 11.17 -16.14 -15.61
C ASP A 229 10.01 -15.67 -16.50
#